data_c2b447bafc276c19b8d89367cb272dcc
#
_entry.id   c2b447bafc276c19b8d89367cb272dcc
#
_cell.length_a   1.000
_cell.length_b   1.000
_cell.length_c   1.000
_cell.angle_alpha   90.00
_cell.angle_beta   90.00
_cell.angle_gamma   90.00
#
_symmetry.space_group_name_H-M   'P 1'
#
loop_
_entity.id
_entity.type
_entity.pdbx_description
1 polymer ?
#
loop_
_entity_poly.entity_id
_entity_poly.type
_entity_poly.pdbx_seq_one_letter_code
_entity_poly.pdbx_strand_id
1 'polypeptide(L)'
;MVGGLSLFGASGAQAAAKPVDVNTCYNCHDNTGPGSDIKAFHVRGSHASINCGHCHTETEAHVRNFNVKPVTSVDQRTCGQCHAEQFNSMLQVNWDRPPKEEKATPTGRTSRYDTLMRPHGFTKEHAEPRSHVFMLVDHLLVDRAYGGRFQLKSWELIGDGAAAQAGAWNILYDVEPETNNQKAFRGQVATAANPVCMFCKSQDNILNWAYMGDPHPKAKWDRTSNVVDFARSLNHALNCFTCHDPHSTEPRITRDAQIQAIVDRGEGTYPYDKEKSKRITVEKVEFRDGFRAIGLLSEPDSNMMCAQCHVEYNCNPGIDAATGERVTMADQRTNLMQWSNVFDFNRRMYEDFKFIDFRNAVTGADQMKIQHPEMEVFWGSKMEQAGVECKDCHMPKMVSKAGVKYTSHFQTSPKYHGYENTCLVCHDDWTPERADYTIHAIKNYVRGKINKAEFWLAELIDTFVRAKDLGVPESVLAEVRKHHTEANTHWEWWVAENSDGFHNPEQARESLAYSMTQSQQGIALLEKAIEERRKAIAKLR
;
A
#
# COMPACT_ATOMS: atom_id res chain seq x y z
N MET A 1 -29.92 -22.73 26.68
CA MET A 1 -29.30 -22.66 28.01
C MET A 1 -27.88 -23.19 27.87
N VAL A 2 -26.89 -22.33 27.77
CA VAL A 2 -25.54 -22.58 28.29
C VAL A 2 -24.94 -21.19 28.54
N GLY A 3 -24.50 -21.02 29.75
CA GLY A 3 -24.17 -19.79 30.39
C GLY A 3 -22.86 -19.16 29.95
N GLY A 4 -22.86 -17.84 30.06
CA GLY A 4 -21.69 -17.02 29.89
C GLY A 4 -20.61 -17.28 30.95
N LEU A 5 -19.38 -17.21 30.54
CA LEU A 5 -18.25 -16.99 31.44
C LEU A 5 -17.69 -15.61 31.16
N SER A 6 -18.11 -14.65 31.99
CA SER A 6 -17.43 -13.40 32.19
C SER A 6 -16.21 -13.67 33.09
N LEU A 7 -15.03 -13.55 32.53
CA LEU A 7 -13.80 -13.46 33.32
C LEU A 7 -13.05 -12.20 32.89
N PHE A 8 -13.53 -11.04 33.36
CA PHE A 8 -12.67 -9.87 33.50
C PHE A 8 -12.28 -9.75 34.96
N GLY A 9 -11.09 -10.21 35.29
CA GLY A 9 -10.49 -9.95 36.57
C GLY A 9 -10.34 -8.45 36.81
N ALA A 10 -10.93 -7.96 37.88
CA ALA A 10 -10.71 -6.63 38.39
C ALA A 10 -9.24 -6.49 38.81
N SER A 11 -8.40 -5.90 37.98
CA SER A 11 -7.14 -5.33 38.42
C SER A 11 -7.45 -4.09 39.25
N GLY A 12 -6.94 -4.08 40.48
CA GLY A 12 -7.21 -3.03 41.48
C GLY A 12 -7.03 -1.64 40.91
N ALA A 13 -8.01 -0.79 41.16
CA ALA A 13 -7.93 0.64 40.90
C ALA A 13 -6.79 1.23 41.74
N GLN A 14 -5.62 1.40 41.15
CA GLN A 14 -4.65 2.35 41.66
C GLN A 14 -5.30 3.73 41.60
N ALA A 15 -5.35 4.42 42.73
CA ALA A 15 -5.82 5.78 42.81
C ALA A 15 -5.09 6.60 41.74
N ALA A 16 -5.85 7.11 40.75
CA ALA A 16 -5.28 7.90 39.68
C ALA A 16 -4.59 9.12 40.30
N ALA A 17 -3.29 9.21 40.14
CA ALA A 17 -2.53 10.40 40.49
C ALA A 17 -3.20 11.61 39.83
N LYS A 18 -3.28 12.74 40.53
CA LYS A 18 -3.85 13.97 39.93
C LYS A 18 -3.03 14.32 38.71
N PRO A 19 -3.65 14.53 37.54
CA PRO A 19 -2.93 14.84 36.34
C PRO A 19 -2.12 16.12 36.52
N VAL A 20 -0.86 16.12 36.07
CA VAL A 20 0.00 17.31 36.06
C VAL A 20 -0.69 18.39 35.21
N ASP A 21 -0.73 19.63 35.71
CA ASP A 21 -1.33 20.75 34.95
C ASP A 21 -0.60 20.93 33.62
N VAL A 22 -1.37 21.11 32.55
CA VAL A 22 -0.83 21.26 31.19
C VAL A 22 0.17 22.41 31.06
N ASN A 23 -0.04 23.50 31.82
CA ASN A 23 0.89 24.63 31.84
C ASN A 23 2.26 24.26 32.42
N THR A 24 2.29 23.28 33.32
CA THR A 24 3.60 22.75 33.83
C THR A 24 4.37 22.09 32.68
N CYS A 25 3.69 21.38 31.80
CA CYS A 25 4.31 20.78 30.61
C CYS A 25 4.80 21.88 29.65
N TYR A 26 3.99 22.90 29.42
CA TYR A 26 4.32 24.01 28.52
C TYR A 26 5.50 24.87 28.99
N ASN A 27 5.84 24.87 30.28
CA ASN A 27 7.03 25.58 30.75
C ASN A 27 8.34 25.07 30.15
N CYS A 28 8.36 23.83 29.67
CA CYS A 28 9.52 23.22 29.03
C CYS A 28 9.27 22.86 27.53
N HIS A 29 8.02 22.60 27.16
CA HIS A 29 7.62 22.26 25.80
C HIS A 29 6.97 23.47 25.09
N ASP A 30 7.64 24.60 25.16
CA ASP A 30 7.14 25.92 24.73
C ASP A 30 7.80 26.46 23.46
N ASN A 31 8.33 25.59 22.61
CA ASN A 31 9.02 25.89 21.37
C ASN A 31 10.50 26.30 21.52
N THR A 32 11.10 26.13 22.69
CA THR A 32 12.51 26.51 22.95
C THR A 32 13.42 25.35 23.33
N GLY A 33 12.86 24.15 23.55
CA GLY A 33 13.58 22.97 24.00
C GLY A 33 13.28 21.69 23.20
N PRO A 34 13.79 20.55 23.64
CA PRO A 34 13.46 19.27 23.04
C PRO A 34 11.96 19.03 23.02
N GLY A 35 11.39 18.75 21.84
CA GLY A 35 9.95 18.69 21.63
C GLY A 35 9.30 20.07 21.56
N SER A 36 10.01 21.01 20.98
CA SER A 36 9.67 22.43 20.95
C SER A 36 8.31 22.74 20.34
N ASP A 37 7.83 21.97 19.39
CA ASP A 37 6.59 22.29 18.67
C ASP A 37 5.32 21.76 19.34
N ILE A 38 5.44 20.97 20.42
CA ILE A 38 4.32 20.30 21.06
C ILE A 38 3.23 21.29 21.50
N LYS A 39 3.61 22.40 22.16
CA LYS A 39 2.67 23.43 22.59
C LYS A 39 1.95 24.06 21.39
N ALA A 40 2.70 24.42 20.36
CA ALA A 40 2.13 25.04 19.16
C ALA A 40 1.09 24.12 18.50
N PHE A 41 1.37 22.83 18.37
CA PHE A 41 0.43 21.85 17.85
C PHE A 41 -0.76 21.61 18.78
N HIS A 42 -0.52 21.43 20.07
CA HIS A 42 -1.57 21.12 21.04
C HIS A 42 -2.59 22.25 21.17
N VAL A 43 -2.14 23.51 21.25
CA VAL A 43 -3.04 24.66 21.44
C VAL A 43 -3.91 24.97 20.23
N ARG A 44 -3.54 24.55 19.03
CA ARG A 44 -4.33 24.76 17.82
C ARG A 44 -5.30 23.62 17.54
N GLY A 45 -5.09 22.46 18.18
CA GLY A 45 -5.92 21.26 17.98
C GLY A 45 -7.17 21.22 18.84
N SER A 46 -8.10 20.36 18.47
CA SER A 46 -9.32 20.12 19.25
C SER A 46 -9.03 19.51 20.64
N HIS A 47 -7.82 18.99 20.85
CA HIS A 47 -7.37 18.44 22.12
C HIS A 47 -6.72 19.49 23.06
N ALA A 48 -6.73 20.77 22.72
CA ALA A 48 -6.11 21.84 23.51
C ALA A 48 -6.57 21.89 24.99
N SER A 49 -7.76 21.38 25.28
CA SER A 49 -8.31 21.27 26.64
C SER A 49 -7.99 19.94 27.33
N ILE A 50 -7.36 18.98 26.63
CA ILE A 50 -7.07 17.66 27.18
C ILE A 50 -5.69 17.68 27.85
N ASN A 51 -5.64 17.17 29.08
CA ASN A 51 -4.40 17.09 29.82
C ASN A 51 -3.44 16.04 29.20
N CYS A 52 -2.15 16.38 29.13
CA CYS A 52 -1.11 15.51 28.58
C CYS A 52 -1.10 14.11 29.21
N GLY A 53 -1.40 14.01 30.50
CA GLY A 53 -1.48 12.75 31.24
C GLY A 53 -2.55 11.75 30.76
N HIS A 54 -3.47 12.16 29.87
CA HIS A 54 -4.40 11.22 29.24
C HIS A 54 -3.69 10.30 28.21
N CYS A 55 -2.65 10.80 27.58
CA CYS A 55 -1.90 10.08 26.54
C CYS A 55 -0.47 9.74 26.99
N HIS A 56 0.09 10.48 27.94
CA HIS A 56 1.43 10.27 28.46
C HIS A 56 1.37 9.83 29.92
N THR A 57 1.89 8.63 30.23
CA THR A 57 2.04 8.17 31.60
C THR A 57 3.42 8.60 32.16
N GLU A 58 3.65 8.42 33.46
CA GLU A 58 4.89 8.83 34.15
C GLU A 58 5.19 10.34 34.11
N THR A 59 4.20 11.17 33.83
CA THR A 59 4.36 12.62 33.70
C THR A 59 4.83 13.27 35.00
N GLU A 60 4.34 12.83 36.17
CA GLU A 60 4.81 13.33 37.45
C GLU A 60 6.29 12.98 37.73
N ALA A 61 6.69 11.75 37.40
CA ALA A 61 8.06 11.31 37.55
C ALA A 61 8.98 12.11 36.62
N HIS A 62 8.53 12.37 35.39
CA HIS A 62 9.24 13.20 34.43
C HIS A 62 9.45 14.65 34.94
N VAL A 63 8.39 15.28 35.46
CA VAL A 63 8.48 16.67 35.98
C VAL A 63 9.45 16.77 37.18
N ARG A 64 9.53 15.74 38.00
CA ARG A 64 10.51 15.68 39.12
C ARG A 64 11.93 15.35 38.66
N ASN A 65 12.06 14.59 37.58
CA ASN A 65 13.36 14.17 37.04
C ASN A 65 13.26 14.03 35.50
N PHE A 66 13.79 14.99 34.77
CA PHE A 66 13.74 15.06 33.31
C PHE A 66 14.44 13.89 32.58
N ASN A 67 15.26 13.11 33.29
CA ASN A 67 15.84 11.89 32.75
C ASN A 67 14.83 10.75 32.66
N VAL A 68 13.74 10.80 33.41
CA VAL A 68 12.61 9.88 33.27
C VAL A 68 11.80 10.33 32.06
N LYS A 69 11.69 9.51 31.03
CA LYS A 69 10.88 9.82 29.84
C LYS A 69 9.43 9.43 30.09
N PRO A 70 8.46 10.29 29.78
CA PRO A 70 7.06 9.90 29.77
C PRO A 70 6.84 8.75 28.80
N VAL A 71 5.96 7.82 29.14
CA VAL A 71 5.58 6.76 28.24
C VAL A 71 4.38 7.25 27.41
N THR A 72 4.58 7.35 26.11
CA THR A 72 3.51 7.68 25.17
C THR A 72 2.63 6.48 24.95
N SER A 73 1.34 6.59 25.23
CA SER A 73 0.37 5.57 24.86
C SER A 73 0.09 5.66 23.37
N VAL A 74 0.39 4.59 22.64
CA VAL A 74 0.06 4.42 21.21
C VAL A 74 -1.07 3.42 21.01
N ASP A 75 -1.74 3.04 22.10
CA ASP A 75 -2.88 2.14 22.07
C ASP A 75 -4.15 2.91 21.65
N GLN A 76 -4.81 2.41 20.64
CA GLN A 76 -6.05 2.99 20.12
C GLN A 76 -7.18 3.10 21.15
N ARG A 77 -7.15 2.27 22.21
CA ARG A 77 -8.11 2.32 23.32
C ARG A 77 -8.05 3.66 24.05
N THR A 78 -6.91 4.34 24.03
CA THR A 78 -6.78 5.68 24.59
C THR A 78 -7.71 6.67 23.88
N CYS A 79 -7.78 6.62 22.56
CA CYS A 79 -8.70 7.43 21.75
C CYS A 79 -10.15 6.98 21.96
N GLY A 80 -10.38 5.67 22.03
CA GLY A 80 -11.70 5.06 22.18
C GLY A 80 -12.46 5.46 23.47
N GLN A 81 -11.78 5.99 24.47
CA GLN A 81 -12.44 6.51 25.69
C GLN A 81 -13.36 7.69 25.41
N CYS A 82 -13.04 8.50 24.40
CA CYS A 82 -13.84 9.65 23.98
C CYS A 82 -14.46 9.46 22.59
N HIS A 83 -13.78 8.73 21.70
CA HIS A 83 -14.19 8.48 20.32
C HIS A 83 -14.74 7.06 20.15
N ALA A 84 -15.72 6.69 20.99
CA ALA A 84 -16.22 5.32 21.09
C ALA A 84 -16.81 4.78 19.77
N GLU A 85 -17.56 5.58 19.02
CA GLU A 85 -18.20 5.13 17.78
C GLU A 85 -17.16 4.87 16.69
N GLN A 86 -16.17 5.75 16.55
CA GLN A 86 -15.06 5.56 15.61
C GLN A 86 -14.24 4.33 15.98
N PHE A 87 -13.88 4.21 17.27
CA PHE A 87 -13.13 3.06 17.78
C PHE A 87 -13.86 1.74 17.55
N ASN A 88 -15.15 1.67 17.89
CA ASN A 88 -15.95 0.47 17.70
C ASN A 88 -16.09 0.10 16.22
N SER A 89 -16.30 1.09 15.35
CA SER A 89 -16.39 0.84 13.92
C SER A 89 -15.07 0.34 13.32
N MET A 90 -13.93 0.83 13.82
CA MET A 90 -12.61 0.38 13.40
C MET A 90 -12.33 -1.10 13.77
N LEU A 91 -12.92 -1.58 14.86
CA LEU A 91 -12.82 -2.98 15.29
C LEU A 91 -13.89 -3.88 14.67
N GLN A 92 -14.79 -3.33 13.87
CA GLN A 92 -15.87 -4.09 13.26
C GLN A 92 -15.33 -5.17 12.32
N VAL A 93 -15.94 -6.35 12.39
CA VAL A 93 -15.64 -7.49 11.54
C VAL A 93 -16.94 -8.04 10.97
N ASN A 94 -16.95 -8.29 9.69
CA ASN A 94 -18.04 -9.01 9.04
C ASN A 94 -17.59 -10.44 8.74
N TRP A 95 -17.90 -11.36 9.65
CA TRP A 95 -17.52 -12.77 9.54
C TRP A 95 -18.33 -13.52 8.47
N ASP A 96 -19.52 -13.04 8.16
CA ASP A 96 -20.42 -13.64 7.16
C ASP A 96 -20.13 -13.10 5.75
N ARG A 97 -19.10 -12.30 5.61
CA ARG A 97 -18.72 -11.71 4.34
C ARG A 97 -18.30 -12.82 3.37
N PRO A 98 -18.95 -12.92 2.20
CA PRO A 98 -18.55 -13.91 1.22
C PRO A 98 -17.10 -13.65 0.76
N PRO A 99 -16.36 -14.69 0.41
CA PRO A 99 -15.04 -14.53 -0.18
C PRO A 99 -15.12 -13.56 -1.37
N LYS A 100 -14.14 -12.69 -1.48
CA LYS A 100 -14.02 -11.82 -2.64
C LYS A 100 -13.77 -12.68 -3.88
N GLU A 101 -14.45 -12.37 -4.94
CA GLU A 101 -14.17 -12.99 -6.24
C GLU A 101 -12.69 -12.78 -6.60
N GLU A 102 -12.09 -13.82 -7.13
CA GLU A 102 -10.73 -13.70 -7.64
C GLU A 102 -10.70 -12.64 -8.75
N LYS A 103 -9.69 -11.82 -8.73
CA LYS A 103 -9.44 -10.88 -9.80
C LYS A 103 -9.14 -11.62 -11.10
N ALA A 104 -9.34 -10.95 -12.22
CA ALA A 104 -8.90 -11.47 -13.49
C ALA A 104 -7.40 -11.80 -13.42
N THR A 105 -7.10 -13.06 -13.62
CA THR A 105 -5.75 -13.60 -13.62
C THR A 105 -5.45 -14.22 -14.97
N PRO A 106 -4.19 -14.50 -15.29
CA PRO A 106 -3.85 -15.26 -16.48
C PRO A 106 -4.68 -16.53 -16.62
N THR A 107 -5.20 -16.76 -17.79
CA THR A 107 -6.21 -17.80 -18.04
C THR A 107 -5.63 -19.12 -18.52
N GLY A 108 -4.33 -19.26 -18.53
CA GLY A 108 -3.72 -20.50 -18.98
C GLY A 108 -3.84 -20.78 -20.45
N ARG A 109 -3.84 -19.77 -21.28
CA ARG A 109 -3.92 -19.94 -22.73
C ARG A 109 -2.73 -20.67 -23.31
N THR A 110 -1.59 -20.55 -22.63
CA THR A 110 -0.41 -21.33 -22.94
C THR A 110 0.25 -21.83 -21.64
N SER A 111 0.87 -22.99 -21.67
CA SER A 111 1.55 -23.57 -20.51
C SER A 111 2.71 -22.69 -20.02
N ARG A 112 3.35 -21.96 -20.92
CA ARG A 112 4.43 -21.03 -20.57
C ARG A 112 3.91 -19.79 -19.90
N TYR A 113 2.82 -19.25 -20.42
CA TYR A 113 2.21 -18.05 -19.83
C TYR A 113 1.77 -18.32 -18.40
N ASP A 114 1.07 -19.41 -18.15
CA ASP A 114 0.64 -19.80 -16.81
C ASP A 114 1.82 -19.98 -15.85
N THR A 115 2.93 -20.52 -16.33
CA THR A 115 4.12 -20.66 -15.53
C THR A 115 4.73 -19.30 -15.17
N LEU A 116 4.73 -18.37 -16.12
CA LEU A 116 5.33 -17.05 -15.96
C LEU A 116 4.46 -16.09 -15.16
N MET A 117 3.17 -16.17 -15.38
CA MET A 117 2.17 -15.24 -14.82
C MET A 117 1.31 -15.92 -13.76
N ARG A 118 1.88 -16.88 -13.07
CA ARG A 118 1.18 -17.62 -12.02
C ARG A 118 0.60 -16.65 -11.00
N PRO A 119 -0.70 -16.78 -10.70
CA PRO A 119 -1.33 -15.97 -9.68
C PRO A 119 -0.66 -16.21 -8.33
N HIS A 120 -0.47 -15.16 -7.61
CA HIS A 120 0.11 -15.16 -6.30
C HIS A 120 -0.98 -15.20 -5.23
N GLY A 121 -0.74 -15.87 -4.14
CA GLY A 121 -1.65 -15.95 -2.99
C GLY A 121 -2.12 -14.59 -2.48
N PHE A 122 -1.30 -13.57 -2.65
CA PHE A 122 -1.63 -12.18 -2.35
C PHE A 122 -2.99 -11.73 -2.92
N THR A 123 -3.29 -12.06 -4.15
CA THR A 123 -4.54 -11.66 -4.80
C THR A 123 -5.75 -12.24 -4.10
N LYS A 124 -5.66 -13.48 -3.67
CA LYS A 124 -6.75 -14.22 -3.05
C LYS A 124 -6.90 -13.85 -1.57
N GLU A 125 -5.82 -13.87 -0.85
CA GLU A 125 -5.84 -13.81 0.60
C GLU A 125 -5.76 -12.40 1.16
N HIS A 126 -5.10 -11.50 0.44
CA HIS A 126 -5.07 -10.07 0.75
C HIS A 126 -6.36 -9.35 0.40
N ALA A 127 -7.18 -9.96 -0.44
CA ALA A 127 -8.40 -9.33 -0.91
C ALA A 127 -9.42 -9.10 0.19
N GLU A 128 -9.29 -9.78 1.33
CA GLU A 128 -10.28 -9.80 2.38
C GLU A 128 -9.69 -9.54 3.77
N PRO A 129 -8.96 -8.45 4.00
CA PRO A 129 -8.60 -8.08 5.35
C PRO A 129 -9.88 -7.79 6.14
N ARG A 130 -9.89 -8.18 7.39
CA ARG A 130 -11.03 -7.97 8.27
C ARG A 130 -11.28 -6.49 8.52
N SER A 131 -10.26 -5.76 8.90
CA SER A 131 -10.16 -4.30 8.91
C SER A 131 -8.68 -3.91 9.08
N HIS A 132 -8.37 -2.62 8.96
CA HIS A 132 -6.98 -2.15 9.05
C HIS A 132 -6.28 -2.55 10.36
N VAL A 133 -6.99 -2.60 11.47
CA VAL A 133 -6.40 -3.01 12.77
C VAL A 133 -5.97 -4.48 12.81
N PHE A 134 -6.49 -5.30 11.92
CA PHE A 134 -6.10 -6.71 11.81
C PHE A 134 -5.04 -6.96 10.74
N MET A 135 -4.64 -5.95 9.95
CA MET A 135 -3.73 -6.14 8.83
C MET A 135 -2.39 -6.76 9.22
N LEU A 136 -1.86 -6.40 10.39
CA LEU A 136 -0.61 -6.98 10.87
C LEU A 136 -0.74 -8.48 11.06
N VAL A 137 -1.81 -8.92 11.73
CA VAL A 137 -2.08 -10.34 11.98
C VAL A 137 -2.39 -11.07 10.68
N ASP A 138 -3.28 -10.53 9.86
CA ASP A 138 -3.67 -11.14 8.59
C ASP A 138 -2.46 -11.27 7.65
N HIS A 139 -1.56 -10.29 7.66
CA HIS A 139 -0.35 -10.31 6.85
C HIS A 139 0.68 -11.34 7.33
N LEU A 140 0.82 -11.53 8.62
CA LEU A 140 1.73 -12.52 9.19
C LEU A 140 1.19 -13.94 9.11
N LEU A 141 -0.11 -14.12 9.36
CA LEU A 141 -0.75 -15.44 9.39
C LEU A 141 -1.05 -15.98 8.00
N VAL A 142 -1.51 -15.11 7.15
CA VAL A 142 -2.02 -15.48 5.85
C VAL A 142 -1.09 -15.14 4.73
N ASP A 143 0.02 -14.71 4.88
CA ASP A 143 0.90 -14.26 3.96
C ASP A 143 1.09 -14.63 2.70
N ARG A 144 1.49 -14.02 2.09
CA ARG A 144 1.61 -13.81 1.07
C ARG A 144 2.42 -13.29 0.20
N ALA A 145 2.63 -12.95 -0.06
CA ALA A 145 2.65 -12.16 -1.01
C ALA A 145 3.81 -11.63 -1.61
N TYR A 146 4.83 -12.11 -1.38
CA TYR A 146 6.02 -11.50 -1.73
C TYR A 146 6.54 -11.91 -3.05
N GLY A 147 7.03 -11.04 -3.81
CA GLY A 147 7.52 -11.23 -5.13
C GLY A 147 6.49 -10.87 -6.19
N GLY A 148 5.35 -10.38 -5.77
CA GLY A 148 4.30 -10.01 -6.67
C GLY A 148 3.55 -11.21 -7.24
N ARG A 149 2.51 -10.94 -7.96
CA ARG A 149 1.61 -11.95 -8.44
C ARG A 149 2.09 -12.67 -9.69
N PHE A 150 2.94 -12.03 -10.43
CA PHE A 150 3.38 -12.58 -11.71
C PHE A 150 4.86 -12.69 -11.76
N GLN A 151 5.45 -13.33 -10.82
CA GLN A 151 6.75 -13.26 -10.75
C GLN A 151 7.52 -14.26 -11.26
N LEU A 152 8.52 -13.98 -11.88
CA LEU A 152 9.73 -14.68 -12.04
C LEU A 152 10.85 -13.81 -11.54
N LYS A 153 10.63 -13.21 -10.39
CA LYS A 153 11.70 -12.53 -9.69
C LYS A 153 12.76 -13.53 -9.30
N SER A 154 14.01 -13.16 -9.51
CA SER A 154 15.08 -13.82 -8.82
C SER A 154 14.97 -13.50 -7.33
N TRP A 155 14.88 -14.52 -6.50
CA TRP A 155 14.74 -14.34 -5.06
C TRP A 155 16.00 -13.75 -4.41
N GLU A 156 17.14 -13.83 -5.09
CA GLU A 156 18.38 -13.16 -4.67
C GLU A 156 18.25 -11.64 -4.72
N LEU A 157 17.29 -11.12 -5.46
CA LEU A 157 17.01 -9.68 -5.52
C LEU A 157 16.15 -9.20 -4.37
N ILE A 158 15.58 -10.09 -3.57
CA ILE A 158 14.68 -9.76 -2.48
C ILE A 158 15.43 -9.82 -1.15
N GLY A 159 15.77 -8.66 -0.59
CA GLY A 159 16.56 -8.56 0.65
C GLY A 159 17.88 -9.31 0.53
N ASP A 160 18.29 -9.98 1.57
CA ASP A 160 19.46 -10.86 1.57
C ASP A 160 19.11 -12.27 1.06
N GLY A 161 18.20 -12.38 0.14
CA GLY A 161 17.82 -13.63 -0.49
C GLY A 161 17.29 -14.66 0.50
N ALA A 162 17.88 -15.84 0.51
CA ALA A 162 17.44 -16.94 1.35
C ALA A 162 17.41 -16.62 2.86
N ALA A 163 18.26 -15.74 3.34
CA ALA A 163 18.27 -15.37 4.77
C ALA A 163 17.04 -14.55 5.16
N ALA A 164 16.64 -13.59 4.34
CA ALA A 164 15.42 -12.82 4.58
C ALA A 164 14.17 -13.71 4.50
N GLN A 165 14.13 -14.63 3.55
CA GLN A 165 13.03 -15.58 3.42
C GLN A 165 12.94 -16.53 4.60
N ALA A 166 14.04 -17.08 5.05
CA ALA A 166 14.09 -17.91 6.26
C ALA A 166 13.62 -17.13 7.47
N GLY A 167 13.96 -15.85 7.54
CA GLY A 167 13.47 -14.95 8.57
C GLY A 167 11.97 -14.78 8.56
N ALA A 168 11.37 -14.54 7.40
CA ALA A 168 9.91 -14.42 7.24
C ALA A 168 9.21 -15.71 7.67
N TRP A 169 9.71 -16.86 7.28
CA TRP A 169 9.17 -18.14 7.72
C TRP A 169 9.26 -18.37 9.22
N ASN A 170 10.30 -17.89 9.86
CA ASN A 170 10.43 -18.00 11.31
C ASN A 170 9.33 -17.21 12.04
N ILE A 171 8.90 -16.09 11.50
CA ILE A 171 7.74 -15.37 12.05
C ILE A 171 6.49 -16.24 11.95
N LEU A 172 6.27 -16.87 10.81
CA LEU A 172 5.09 -17.70 10.57
C LEU A 172 5.06 -18.95 11.43
N TYR A 173 6.21 -19.46 11.85
CA TYR A 173 6.28 -20.61 12.75
C TYR A 173 5.80 -20.31 14.18
N ASP A 174 5.75 -19.05 14.56
CA ASP A 174 5.28 -18.64 15.89
C ASP A 174 3.74 -18.61 15.98
N VAL A 175 3.01 -18.95 14.91
CA VAL A 175 1.55 -18.99 14.87
C VAL A 175 1.05 -20.41 14.67
N GLU A 176 -0.20 -20.65 15.02
CA GLU A 176 -0.83 -21.97 14.91
C GLU A 176 -0.84 -22.46 13.45
N PRO A 177 -0.30 -23.64 13.19
CA PRO A 177 -0.14 -24.15 11.82
C PRO A 177 -1.45 -24.30 11.05
N GLU A 178 -2.54 -24.52 11.75
CA GLU A 178 -3.87 -24.74 11.19
C GLU A 178 -4.47 -23.45 10.61
N THR A 179 -4.00 -22.30 11.08
CA THR A 179 -4.56 -21.00 10.71
C THR A 179 -3.96 -20.40 9.45
N ASN A 180 -2.99 -21.08 8.85
CA ASN A 180 -2.31 -20.57 7.66
C ASN A 180 -1.90 -21.68 6.70
N ASN A 181 -1.62 -21.32 5.48
CA ASN A 181 -1.17 -22.21 4.41
C ASN A 181 0.35 -22.37 4.36
N GLN A 182 1.03 -22.25 5.48
CA GLN A 182 2.50 -22.27 5.53
C GLN A 182 3.11 -23.45 4.78
N LYS A 183 2.52 -24.64 4.93
CA LYS A 183 3.03 -25.84 4.25
C LYS A 183 2.97 -25.72 2.73
N ALA A 184 1.93 -25.07 2.20
CA ALA A 184 1.79 -24.85 0.78
C ALA A 184 2.83 -23.84 0.24
N PHE A 185 3.21 -22.85 1.04
CA PHE A 185 4.15 -21.83 0.64
C PHE A 185 5.62 -22.19 0.88
N ARG A 186 5.91 -23.03 1.85
CA ARG A 186 7.29 -23.39 2.22
C ARG A 186 8.15 -23.88 1.07
N GLY A 187 7.59 -24.63 0.16
CA GLY A 187 8.30 -25.14 -1.00
C GLY A 187 8.48 -24.13 -2.13
N GLN A 188 7.90 -22.94 -2.00
CA GLN A 188 7.84 -21.95 -3.08
C GLN A 188 8.84 -20.81 -2.90
N VAL A 189 9.49 -20.73 -1.78
CA VAL A 189 10.48 -19.68 -1.50
C VAL A 189 9.90 -18.28 -1.73
N ALA A 190 8.60 -18.14 -1.47
CA ALA A 190 7.86 -17.02 -2.00
C ALA A 190 7.79 -15.84 -1.07
N THR A 191 8.16 -15.97 0.11
CA THR A 191 7.89 -14.94 1.08
C THR A 191 9.14 -14.25 1.50
N ALA A 192 9.39 -13.14 0.94
CA ALA A 192 10.41 -12.26 1.42
C ALA A 192 9.76 -10.94 1.82
N ALA A 193 9.38 -10.83 3.05
CA ALA A 193 9.08 -9.55 3.64
C ALA A 193 10.39 -8.79 3.90
N ASN A 194 10.32 -7.47 3.85
CA ASN A 194 11.38 -6.60 4.32
C ASN A 194 10.80 -5.52 5.25
N PRO A 195 11.63 -4.77 5.98
CA PRO A 195 11.13 -3.78 6.93
C PRO A 195 10.18 -2.75 6.33
N VAL A 196 10.39 -2.35 5.07
CA VAL A 196 9.52 -1.37 4.38
C VAL A 196 8.09 -1.91 4.20
N CYS A 197 7.93 -3.22 3.99
CA CYS A 197 6.61 -3.84 3.88
C CYS A 197 5.77 -3.68 5.15
N MET A 198 6.40 -3.56 6.32
CA MET A 198 5.71 -3.44 7.61
C MET A 198 5.11 -2.05 7.84
N PHE A 199 5.49 -1.04 7.05
CA PHE A 199 4.96 0.31 7.17
C PHE A 199 3.44 0.38 7.09
N CYS A 200 2.87 -0.35 6.15
CA CYS A 200 1.42 -0.41 5.95
C CYS A 200 0.71 -1.39 6.90
N LYS A 201 1.38 -1.91 7.91
CA LYS A 201 0.84 -2.94 8.81
C LYS A 201 0.82 -2.53 10.28
N SER A 202 1.71 -1.62 10.67
CA SER A 202 1.87 -1.21 12.06
C SER A 202 2.16 0.28 12.17
N GLN A 203 1.59 0.90 13.17
CA GLN A 203 1.89 2.28 13.51
C GLN A 203 3.15 2.43 14.39
N ASP A 204 3.71 1.35 14.92
CA ASP A 204 4.92 1.39 15.76
C ASP A 204 6.14 1.95 15.02
N ASN A 205 6.10 1.91 13.69
CA ASN A 205 7.12 2.52 12.83
C ASN A 205 7.24 4.03 13.00
N ILE A 206 6.14 4.72 13.31
CA ILE A 206 6.11 6.19 13.39
C ILE A 206 7.15 6.72 14.36
N LEU A 207 7.42 6.01 15.44
CA LEU A 207 8.34 6.44 16.48
C LEU A 207 9.75 5.86 16.38
N ASN A 208 9.94 4.80 15.61
CA ASN A 208 11.17 4.00 15.68
C ASN A 208 11.93 3.88 14.35
N TRP A 209 11.37 4.43 13.29
CA TRP A 209 11.89 4.37 11.94
C TRP A 209 12.50 5.71 11.53
N ALA A 210 13.74 5.73 11.04
CA ALA A 210 14.34 6.94 10.50
C ALA A 210 13.68 7.35 9.19
N TYR A 211 13.75 8.64 8.86
CA TYR A 211 13.19 9.16 7.63
C TYR A 211 13.77 8.43 6.41
N MET A 212 12.91 8.02 5.50
CA MET A 212 13.20 7.17 4.35
C MET A 212 13.76 5.79 4.71
N GLY A 213 13.86 5.43 5.97
CA GLY A 213 14.50 4.20 6.44
C GLY A 213 16.01 4.20 6.30
N ASP A 214 16.63 5.37 6.26
CA ASP A 214 18.08 5.47 6.26
C ASP A 214 18.63 5.12 7.66
N PRO A 215 19.77 4.43 7.74
CA PRO A 215 20.38 4.12 9.03
C PRO A 215 20.65 5.38 9.85
N HIS A 216 20.20 5.38 11.10
CA HIS A 216 20.39 6.52 12.00
C HIS A 216 20.64 6.02 13.44
N PRO A 217 21.62 6.60 14.18
CA PRO A 217 22.01 6.09 15.51
C PRO A 217 20.91 6.12 16.56
N LYS A 218 19.90 6.99 16.40
CA LYS A 218 18.76 7.11 17.31
C LYS A 218 17.53 6.33 16.86
N ALA A 219 17.49 5.84 15.61
CA ALA A 219 16.42 5.00 15.10
C ALA A 219 16.63 3.55 15.53
N LYS A 220 15.54 2.87 15.87
CA LYS A 220 15.61 1.44 16.21
C LYS A 220 15.64 0.57 14.96
N TRP A 221 15.02 1.03 13.89
CA TRP A 221 14.82 0.28 12.65
C TRP A 221 15.11 1.14 11.42
N ASP A 222 15.62 0.48 10.39
CA ASP A 222 15.90 1.04 9.07
C ASP A 222 15.59 -0.01 7.97
N ARG A 223 15.82 0.36 6.70
CA ARG A 223 15.58 -0.52 5.55
C ARG A 223 16.37 -1.82 5.58
N THR A 224 17.54 -1.81 6.23
CA THR A 224 18.45 -2.95 6.27
C THR A 224 18.26 -3.83 7.51
N SER A 225 17.37 -3.46 8.40
CA SER A 225 17.07 -4.20 9.62
C SER A 225 16.58 -5.61 9.33
N ASN A 226 16.86 -6.55 10.24
CA ASN A 226 16.31 -7.89 10.14
C ASN A 226 14.79 -7.85 10.27
N VAL A 227 14.08 -8.36 9.27
CA VAL A 227 12.63 -8.28 9.21
C VAL A 227 11.94 -9.10 10.32
N VAL A 228 12.56 -10.19 10.77
CA VAL A 228 12.00 -11.03 11.85
C VAL A 228 12.01 -10.28 13.17
N ASP A 229 13.16 -9.70 13.50
CA ASP A 229 13.33 -8.92 14.74
C ASP A 229 12.43 -7.69 14.72
N PHE A 230 12.33 -7.06 13.55
CA PHE A 230 11.44 -5.93 13.35
C PHE A 230 9.98 -6.33 13.58
N ALA A 231 9.48 -7.34 12.87
CA ALA A 231 8.09 -7.81 12.99
C ALA A 231 7.74 -8.26 14.41
N ARG A 232 8.65 -8.99 15.08
CA ARG A 232 8.47 -9.40 16.48
C ARG A 232 8.40 -8.23 17.46
N SER A 233 8.96 -7.09 17.10
CA SER A 233 8.91 -5.87 17.92
C SER A 233 7.63 -5.07 17.77
N LEU A 234 6.79 -5.38 16.80
CA LEU A 234 5.55 -4.67 16.53
C LEU A 234 4.45 -5.14 17.49
N ASN A 235 3.87 -4.20 18.23
CA ASN A 235 2.83 -4.48 19.21
C ASN A 235 1.48 -3.87 18.83
N HIS A 236 1.46 -2.90 17.92
CA HIS A 236 0.27 -2.15 17.54
C HIS A 236 0.12 -2.16 16.03
N ALA A 237 -0.99 -2.67 15.56
CA ALA A 237 -1.41 -2.55 14.16
C ALA A 237 -1.73 -1.09 13.79
N LEU A 238 -2.10 -0.86 12.55
CA LEU A 238 -2.57 0.46 12.10
C LEU A 238 -3.73 0.94 12.98
N ASN A 239 -3.67 2.18 13.40
CA ASN A 239 -4.69 2.78 14.23
C ASN A 239 -4.79 4.31 14.03
N CYS A 240 -5.46 5.00 14.93
CA CYS A 240 -5.75 6.44 14.86
C CYS A 240 -4.50 7.29 14.58
N PHE A 241 -3.39 6.95 15.19
CA PHE A 241 -2.11 7.68 15.10
C PHE A 241 -1.47 7.64 13.71
N THR A 242 -1.90 6.74 12.85
CA THR A 242 -1.41 6.68 11.47
C THR A 242 -1.91 7.85 10.63
N CYS A 243 -3.16 8.28 10.88
CA CYS A 243 -3.86 9.28 10.06
C CYS A 243 -4.13 10.59 10.79
N HIS A 244 -4.04 10.61 12.12
CA HIS A 244 -4.32 11.79 12.93
C HIS A 244 -3.13 12.15 13.81
N ASP A 245 -2.77 13.41 13.81
CA ASP A 245 -1.79 13.93 14.77
C ASP A 245 -2.44 14.01 16.17
N PRO A 246 -1.85 13.39 17.21
CA PRO A 246 -2.48 13.36 18.52
C PRO A 246 -2.49 14.71 19.23
N HIS A 247 -1.62 15.64 18.87
CA HIS A 247 -1.55 16.96 19.48
C HIS A 247 -2.45 17.97 18.75
N SER A 248 -2.22 18.17 17.45
CA SER A 248 -3.00 19.13 16.66
C SER A 248 -4.36 18.60 16.22
N THR A 249 -4.59 17.29 16.30
CA THR A 249 -5.77 16.58 15.76
C THR A 249 -5.94 16.67 14.24
N GLU A 250 -4.99 17.30 13.56
CA GLU A 250 -4.99 17.45 12.11
C GLU A 250 -4.76 16.10 11.42
N PRO A 251 -5.30 15.93 10.21
CA PRO A 251 -4.94 14.82 9.35
C PRO A 251 -3.46 14.85 9.04
N ARG A 252 -2.82 13.68 9.08
CA ARG A 252 -1.39 13.59 8.81
C ARG A 252 -1.00 12.43 7.92
N ILE A 253 0.15 12.56 7.33
CA ILE A 253 0.88 11.52 6.60
C ILE A 253 2.06 11.10 7.45
N THR A 254 2.17 9.81 7.70
CA THR A 254 3.30 9.22 8.43
C THR A 254 4.23 8.43 7.51
N ARG A 255 3.81 8.18 6.28
CA ARG A 255 4.58 7.48 5.25
C ARG A 255 5.63 8.41 4.67
N ASP A 256 6.89 8.16 4.99
CA ASP A 256 8.03 8.97 4.58
C ASP A 256 8.22 9.05 3.05
N ALA A 257 8.03 7.93 2.35
CA ALA A 257 8.12 7.92 0.88
C ALA A 257 7.07 8.82 0.21
N GLN A 258 5.88 8.97 0.82
CA GLN A 258 4.86 9.90 0.33
C GLN A 258 5.26 11.36 0.62
N ILE A 259 5.75 11.63 1.83
CA ILE A 259 6.26 12.96 2.18
C ILE A 259 7.41 13.35 1.25
N GLN A 260 8.32 12.42 1.02
CA GLN A 260 9.46 12.63 0.13
C GLN A 260 9.01 12.91 -1.31
N ALA A 261 8.00 12.20 -1.82
CA ALA A 261 7.46 12.46 -3.15
C ALA A 261 6.82 13.86 -3.25
N ILE A 262 5.95 14.19 -2.30
CA ILE A 262 5.16 15.41 -2.32
C ILE A 262 6.03 16.65 -2.04
N VAL A 263 6.86 16.59 -1.00
CA VAL A 263 7.59 17.74 -0.45
C VAL A 263 9.03 17.79 -0.97
N ASP A 264 9.83 16.76 -0.70
CA ASP A 264 11.26 16.83 -0.98
C ASP A 264 11.57 16.79 -2.49
N ARG A 265 10.81 16.01 -3.29
CA ARG A 265 10.88 16.04 -4.76
C ARG A 265 10.02 17.14 -5.38
N GLY A 266 9.10 17.73 -4.62
CA GLY A 266 8.25 18.81 -5.09
C GLY A 266 7.17 18.40 -6.11
N GLU A 267 6.77 17.12 -6.11
CA GLU A 267 5.73 16.62 -7.01
C GLU A 267 4.35 17.25 -6.70
N GLY A 268 4.12 17.60 -5.42
CA GLY A 268 2.84 18.06 -4.92
C GLY A 268 1.87 16.93 -4.62
N THR A 269 0.77 17.24 -3.98
CA THR A 269 -0.25 16.25 -3.57
C THR A 269 -1.00 15.66 -4.76
N TYR A 270 -1.24 16.46 -5.79
CA TYR A 270 -1.94 16.08 -7.02
C TYR A 270 -1.08 16.45 -8.22
N PRO A 271 -0.14 15.58 -8.64
CA PRO A 271 0.86 15.92 -9.66
C PRO A 271 0.24 16.29 -11.03
N TYR A 272 -0.96 15.80 -11.31
CA TYR A 272 -1.70 16.04 -12.55
C TYR A 272 -2.80 17.12 -12.43
N ASP A 273 -3.05 17.63 -11.21
CA ASP A 273 -3.91 18.77 -10.94
C ASP A 273 -3.16 19.81 -10.08
N LYS A 274 -2.50 20.75 -10.77
CA LYS A 274 -1.66 21.75 -10.12
C LYS A 274 -2.43 22.74 -9.26
N GLU A 275 -3.69 23.03 -9.57
CA GLU A 275 -4.51 23.94 -8.75
C GLU A 275 -4.95 23.27 -7.45
N LYS A 276 -5.37 22.00 -7.52
CA LYS A 276 -5.69 21.22 -6.32
C LYS A 276 -4.44 21.01 -5.46
N SER A 277 -3.29 20.76 -6.08
CA SER A 277 -2.01 20.61 -5.40
C SER A 277 -1.53 21.89 -4.69
N LYS A 278 -1.87 23.07 -5.18
CA LYS A 278 -1.59 24.34 -4.48
C LYS A 278 -2.51 24.57 -3.27
N ARG A 279 -3.73 24.10 -3.35
CA ARG A 279 -4.72 24.26 -2.29
C ARG A 279 -4.49 23.27 -1.15
N ILE A 280 -4.28 22.00 -1.48
CA ILE A 280 -4.02 20.93 -0.52
C ILE A 280 -2.51 20.71 -0.49
N THR A 281 -1.86 21.19 0.56
CA THR A 281 -0.41 21.13 0.73
C THR A 281 -0.04 20.27 1.94
N VAL A 282 1.22 19.84 1.97
CA VAL A 282 1.79 19.07 3.08
C VAL A 282 2.92 19.87 3.70
N GLU A 283 2.79 20.17 4.99
CA GLU A 283 3.87 20.69 5.82
C GLU A 283 4.69 19.52 6.37
N LYS A 284 5.96 19.44 6.01
CA LYS A 284 6.87 18.45 6.58
C LYS A 284 7.36 18.94 7.94
N VAL A 285 7.02 18.19 8.99
CA VAL A 285 7.40 18.48 10.37
C VAL A 285 8.36 17.40 10.87
N GLU A 286 9.55 17.82 11.25
CA GLU A 286 10.56 16.94 11.82
C GLU A 286 10.36 16.79 13.34
N PHE A 287 10.61 15.61 13.86
CA PHE A 287 10.51 15.30 15.29
C PHE A 287 11.54 14.21 15.70
N ARG A 288 11.59 13.87 16.99
CA ARG A 288 12.56 12.93 17.56
C ARG A 288 14.01 13.32 17.22
N ASP A 289 14.36 14.55 17.53
CA ASP A 289 15.69 15.12 17.24
C ASP A 289 16.04 15.10 15.73
N GLY A 290 15.05 15.28 14.88
CA GLY A 290 15.22 15.44 13.44
C GLY A 290 15.36 14.15 12.64
N PHE A 291 15.38 12.96 13.27
CA PHE A 291 15.53 11.75 12.50
C PHE A 291 14.23 11.20 11.92
N ARG A 292 13.09 11.73 12.33
CA ARG A 292 11.76 11.34 11.85
C ARG A 292 11.00 12.58 11.36
N ALA A 293 10.17 12.39 10.32
CA ALA A 293 9.26 13.42 9.88
C ALA A 293 7.83 12.88 9.72
N ILE A 294 6.86 13.77 9.86
CA ILE A 294 5.47 13.58 9.46
C ILE A 294 5.08 14.69 8.50
N GLY A 295 4.00 14.49 7.75
CA GLY A 295 3.39 15.51 6.90
C GLY A 295 2.04 15.92 7.46
N LEU A 296 1.84 17.19 7.77
CA LEU A 296 0.54 17.74 8.15
C LEU A 296 -0.16 18.30 6.92
N LEU A 297 -1.41 17.93 6.72
CA LEU A 297 -2.22 18.41 5.61
C LEU A 297 -2.81 19.79 5.95
N SER A 298 -2.69 20.75 5.02
CA SER A 298 -3.29 22.09 5.17
C SER A 298 -4.80 22.07 5.25
N GLU A 299 -5.41 21.12 4.57
CA GLU A 299 -6.85 20.84 4.60
C GLU A 299 -7.07 19.33 4.73
N PRO A 300 -8.14 18.88 5.42
CA PRO A 300 -8.47 17.46 5.48
C PRO A 300 -8.70 16.86 4.08
N ASP A 301 -7.93 15.86 3.73
CA ASP A 301 -8.07 15.13 2.47
C ASP A 301 -7.84 13.64 2.72
N SER A 302 -8.91 12.85 2.62
CA SER A 302 -8.81 11.42 2.87
C SER A 302 -8.06 10.67 1.77
N ASN A 303 -7.99 11.22 0.55
CA ASN A 303 -7.23 10.62 -0.53
C ASN A 303 -5.73 10.60 -0.17
N MET A 304 -5.20 11.72 0.37
CA MET A 304 -3.81 11.79 0.82
C MET A 304 -3.53 10.87 2.01
N MET A 305 -4.49 10.74 2.93
CA MET A 305 -4.34 9.82 4.07
C MET A 305 -4.38 8.35 3.64
N CYS A 306 -5.22 7.98 2.69
CA CYS A 306 -5.32 6.61 2.16
C CYS A 306 -4.12 6.27 1.29
N ALA A 307 -3.59 7.24 0.53
CA ALA A 307 -2.42 7.10 -0.32
C ALA A 307 -1.12 6.75 0.44
N GLN A 308 -1.11 6.80 1.77
CA GLN A 308 0.01 6.29 2.55
C GLN A 308 0.30 4.81 2.26
N CYS A 309 -0.74 4.06 1.89
CA CYS A 309 -0.67 2.62 1.64
C CYS A 309 -1.32 2.21 0.32
N HIS A 310 -2.42 2.88 -0.10
CA HIS A 310 -3.16 2.60 -1.33
C HIS A 310 -2.57 3.40 -2.51
N VAL A 311 -1.37 3.05 -2.90
CA VAL A 311 -0.54 3.76 -3.87
C VAL A 311 0.45 2.81 -4.50
N GLU A 312 0.91 3.08 -5.70
CA GLU A 312 2.03 2.35 -6.28
C GLU A 312 3.34 2.74 -5.57
N TYR A 313 4.10 1.74 -5.16
CA TYR A 313 5.38 1.97 -4.49
C TYR A 313 6.36 0.82 -4.71
N ASN A 314 7.64 1.14 -4.72
CA ASN A 314 8.68 0.12 -4.66
C ASN A 314 9.18 -0.08 -3.23
N CYS A 315 9.20 -1.33 -2.77
CA CYS A 315 9.74 -1.73 -1.49
C CYS A 315 10.79 -2.85 -1.62
N ASN A 316 11.17 -3.22 -2.82
CA ASN A 316 12.04 -4.36 -3.08
C ASN A 316 13.37 -3.93 -3.68
N PRO A 317 14.43 -4.72 -3.46
CA PRO A 317 15.64 -4.68 -4.28
C PRO A 317 15.31 -4.88 -5.76
N GLY A 318 16.21 -4.43 -6.61
CA GLY A 318 16.05 -4.53 -8.05
C GLY A 318 17.37 -4.41 -8.78
N ILE A 319 17.33 -3.80 -9.95
CA ILE A 319 18.46 -3.60 -10.85
C ILE A 319 18.52 -2.13 -11.20
N ASP A 320 19.70 -1.54 -11.16
CA ASP A 320 19.94 -0.20 -11.69
C ASP A 320 19.85 -0.22 -13.22
N ALA A 321 18.92 0.53 -13.79
CA ALA A 321 18.66 0.53 -15.22
C ALA A 321 19.83 1.11 -16.05
N ALA A 322 20.67 1.94 -15.44
CA ALA A 322 21.79 2.57 -16.14
C ALA A 322 23.05 1.71 -16.12
N THR A 323 23.31 1.02 -15.00
CA THR A 323 24.54 0.23 -14.80
C THR A 323 24.33 -1.27 -14.93
N GLY A 324 23.10 -1.76 -14.75
CA GLY A 324 22.79 -3.17 -14.65
C GLY A 324 23.16 -3.80 -13.31
N GLU A 325 23.65 -3.02 -12.36
CA GLU A 325 24.04 -3.49 -11.05
C GLU A 325 22.84 -3.74 -10.14
N ARG A 326 23.05 -4.55 -9.10
CA ARG A 326 22.02 -4.85 -8.12
C ARG A 326 21.74 -3.64 -7.23
N VAL A 327 20.48 -3.26 -7.10
CA VAL A 327 19.97 -2.33 -6.09
C VAL A 327 19.59 -3.13 -4.86
N THR A 328 20.23 -2.84 -3.71
CA THR A 328 19.99 -3.54 -2.44
C THR A 328 19.08 -2.73 -1.53
N MET A 329 18.66 -3.31 -0.39
CA MET A 329 17.84 -2.61 0.62
C MET A 329 18.51 -1.36 1.23
N ALA A 330 19.81 -1.19 1.06
CA ALA A 330 20.49 0.05 1.48
C ALA A 330 20.16 1.26 0.59
N ASP A 331 19.66 1.04 -0.61
CA ASP A 331 19.32 2.08 -1.56
C ASP A 331 17.91 2.64 -1.30
N GLN A 332 17.76 3.96 -1.31
CA GLN A 332 16.48 4.64 -1.07
C GLN A 332 15.39 4.26 -2.07
N ARG A 333 15.75 3.83 -3.27
CA ARG A 333 14.80 3.34 -4.27
C ARG A 333 14.00 2.11 -3.81
N THR A 334 14.41 1.46 -2.73
CA THR A 334 13.65 0.38 -2.08
C THR A 334 12.61 0.89 -1.07
N ASN A 335 12.43 2.19 -0.95
CA ASN A 335 11.34 2.85 -0.22
C ASN A 335 10.88 4.07 -1.04
N LEU A 336 10.35 3.82 -2.22
CA LEU A 336 10.06 4.83 -3.23
C LEU A 336 8.58 4.79 -3.61
N MET A 337 7.92 5.93 -3.55
CA MET A 337 6.66 6.19 -4.25
C MET A 337 6.95 6.94 -5.54
N GLN A 338 6.57 6.36 -6.67
CA GLN A 338 6.81 6.93 -7.98
C GLN A 338 5.97 8.18 -8.20
N TRP A 339 4.78 8.21 -7.59
CA TRP A 339 3.84 9.32 -7.61
C TRP A 339 3.49 9.74 -9.05
N SER A 340 3.11 8.74 -9.86
CA SER A 340 2.81 8.92 -11.28
C SER A 340 1.70 8.00 -11.76
N ASN A 341 0.95 8.44 -12.76
CA ASN A 341 -0.05 7.60 -13.40
C ASN A 341 0.59 6.52 -14.29
N VAL A 342 -0.22 5.58 -14.76
CA VAL A 342 0.25 4.43 -15.57
C VAL A 342 0.96 4.83 -16.86
N PHE A 343 0.62 5.98 -17.46
CA PHE A 343 1.18 6.42 -18.74
C PHE A 343 2.59 7.02 -18.62
N ASP A 344 2.92 7.56 -17.44
CA ASP A 344 4.25 8.10 -17.13
C ASP A 344 5.14 7.11 -16.38
N PHE A 345 4.57 6.04 -15.85
CA PHE A 345 5.22 5.17 -14.88
C PHE A 345 6.53 4.57 -15.41
N ASN A 346 6.51 3.90 -16.56
CA ASN A 346 7.72 3.26 -17.11
C ASN A 346 8.80 4.30 -17.41
N ARG A 347 8.43 5.43 -18.04
CA ARG A 347 9.37 6.51 -18.29
C ARG A 347 10.06 6.96 -17.00
N ARG A 348 9.29 7.23 -15.95
CA ARG A 348 9.84 7.65 -14.66
C ARG A 348 10.75 6.60 -14.04
N MET A 349 10.36 5.33 -14.09
CA MET A 349 11.19 4.26 -13.56
C MET A 349 12.54 4.18 -14.29
N TYR A 350 12.55 4.31 -15.61
CA TYR A 350 13.79 4.26 -16.41
C TYR A 350 14.60 5.55 -16.37
N GLU A 351 13.95 6.71 -16.53
CA GLU A 351 14.65 7.98 -16.74
C GLU A 351 14.93 8.72 -15.43
N ASP A 352 13.94 8.76 -14.51
CA ASP A 352 14.08 9.52 -13.28
C ASP A 352 14.74 8.67 -12.17
N PHE A 353 14.27 7.44 -11.96
CA PHE A 353 14.72 6.59 -10.85
C PHE A 353 15.80 5.58 -11.25
N LYS A 354 16.02 5.33 -12.54
CA LYS A 354 17.00 4.34 -13.03
C LYS A 354 16.82 2.98 -12.37
N PHE A 355 15.59 2.49 -12.29
CA PHE A 355 15.26 1.28 -11.55
C PHE A 355 14.44 0.29 -12.37
N ILE A 356 14.79 -0.98 -12.27
CA ILE A 356 14.06 -2.13 -12.80
C ILE A 356 13.85 -3.10 -11.64
N ASP A 357 12.65 -3.62 -11.49
CA ASP A 357 12.36 -4.57 -10.42
C ASP A 357 12.97 -5.96 -10.71
N PHE A 358 12.76 -6.47 -11.91
CA PHE A 358 13.33 -7.74 -12.36
C PHE A 358 13.31 -7.86 -13.89
N ARG A 359 13.94 -8.91 -14.40
CA ARG A 359 13.85 -9.28 -15.81
C ARG A 359 12.99 -10.52 -15.99
N ASN A 360 12.10 -10.48 -16.97
CA ASN A 360 11.28 -11.62 -17.31
C ASN A 360 12.15 -12.82 -17.72
N ALA A 361 11.97 -13.98 -17.10
CA ALA A 361 12.84 -15.13 -17.30
C ALA A 361 12.75 -15.73 -18.70
N VAL A 362 11.67 -15.48 -19.44
CA VAL A 362 11.47 -16.02 -20.81
C VAL A 362 11.99 -15.06 -21.87
N THR A 363 11.49 -13.84 -21.83
CA THR A 363 11.79 -12.83 -22.86
C THR A 363 13.02 -12.00 -22.53
N GLY A 364 13.37 -11.89 -21.24
CA GLY A 364 14.40 -10.98 -20.76
C GLY A 364 13.97 -9.51 -20.76
N ALA A 365 12.68 -9.23 -20.94
CA ALA A 365 12.15 -7.88 -20.84
C ALA A 365 12.26 -7.37 -19.40
N ASP A 366 12.59 -6.11 -19.27
CA ASP A 366 12.58 -5.42 -17.98
C ASP A 366 11.15 -5.27 -17.48
N GLN A 367 10.94 -5.57 -16.21
CA GLN A 367 9.63 -5.59 -15.60
C GLN A 367 9.61 -4.82 -14.30
N MET A 368 8.47 -4.17 -14.05
CA MET A 368 8.15 -3.53 -12.78
C MET A 368 7.03 -4.34 -12.13
N LYS A 369 7.17 -4.59 -10.84
CA LYS A 369 6.10 -5.20 -10.08
C LYS A 369 5.11 -4.11 -9.64
N ILE A 370 3.89 -4.21 -10.09
CA ILE A 370 2.82 -3.30 -9.67
C ILE A 370 2.18 -3.80 -8.38
N GLN A 371 1.97 -2.90 -7.42
CA GLN A 371 1.42 -3.23 -6.09
C GLN A 371 -0.10 -3.05 -6.05
N HIS A 372 -0.57 -1.85 -5.79
CA HIS A 372 -1.99 -1.52 -5.69
C HIS A 372 -2.19 -0.01 -5.88
N PRO A 373 -2.19 0.48 -7.13
CA PRO A 373 -2.14 1.89 -7.50
C PRO A 373 -3.51 2.58 -7.38
N GLU A 374 -4.24 2.40 -6.29
CA GLU A 374 -5.59 2.93 -6.14
C GLU A 374 -5.62 4.46 -6.22
N MET A 375 -4.64 5.13 -5.61
CA MET A 375 -4.58 6.60 -5.65
C MET A 375 -4.33 7.12 -7.06
N GLU A 376 -3.38 6.52 -7.76
CA GLU A 376 -3.03 6.91 -9.14
C GLU A 376 -4.16 6.61 -10.13
N VAL A 377 -4.89 5.54 -9.90
CA VAL A 377 -6.09 5.21 -10.68
C VAL A 377 -7.20 6.22 -10.42
N PHE A 378 -7.34 6.68 -9.18
CA PHE A 378 -8.38 7.63 -8.81
C PHE A 378 -8.15 9.03 -9.39
N TRP A 379 -6.88 9.41 -9.63
CA TRP A 379 -6.56 10.70 -10.24
C TRP A 379 -7.21 10.89 -11.61
N GLY A 380 -7.88 12.02 -11.77
CA GLY A 380 -8.60 12.38 -12.99
C GLY A 380 -9.89 11.60 -13.22
N SER A 381 -10.32 10.75 -12.28
CA SER A 381 -11.61 10.07 -12.37
C SER A 381 -12.78 11.05 -12.29
N LYS A 382 -13.94 10.66 -12.81
CA LYS A 382 -15.17 11.47 -12.68
C LYS A 382 -15.57 11.69 -11.23
N MET A 383 -15.33 10.72 -10.36
CA MET A 383 -15.60 10.84 -8.93
C MET A 383 -14.70 11.89 -8.28
N GLU A 384 -13.40 11.85 -8.57
CA GLU A 384 -12.48 12.87 -8.07
C GLU A 384 -12.83 14.29 -8.58
N GLN A 385 -13.17 14.40 -9.88
CA GLN A 385 -13.60 15.68 -10.47
C GLN A 385 -14.88 16.22 -9.86
N ALA A 386 -15.76 15.33 -9.39
CA ALA A 386 -16.97 15.69 -8.66
C ALA A 386 -16.72 16.01 -7.16
N GLY A 387 -15.47 15.95 -6.71
CA GLY A 387 -15.09 16.23 -5.33
C GLY A 387 -15.31 15.07 -4.35
N VAL A 388 -15.54 13.86 -4.86
CA VAL A 388 -15.66 12.66 -4.02
C VAL A 388 -14.29 12.26 -3.50
N GLU A 389 -14.22 11.87 -2.25
CA GLU A 389 -13.03 11.35 -1.60
C GLU A 389 -13.19 9.87 -1.23
N CYS A 390 -12.07 9.19 -0.95
CA CYS A 390 -12.07 7.78 -0.55
C CYS A 390 -13.01 7.50 0.64
N LYS A 391 -13.03 8.41 1.64
CA LYS A 391 -13.88 8.28 2.83
C LYS A 391 -15.37 8.27 2.52
N ASP A 392 -15.81 8.95 1.46
CA ASP A 392 -17.24 9.09 1.17
C ASP A 392 -17.88 7.74 0.81
N CYS A 393 -17.07 6.83 0.25
CA CYS A 393 -17.48 5.48 -0.10
C CYS A 393 -17.04 4.43 0.93
N HIS A 394 -15.81 4.55 1.47
CA HIS A 394 -15.20 3.52 2.31
C HIS A 394 -15.28 3.81 3.81
N MET A 395 -15.61 5.03 4.20
CA MET A 395 -15.74 5.50 5.58
C MET A 395 -16.90 6.51 5.71
N PRO A 396 -18.12 6.17 5.26
CA PRO A 396 -19.21 7.13 5.18
C PRO A 396 -19.64 7.64 6.55
N LYS A 397 -20.39 8.72 6.53
CA LYS A 397 -21.06 9.23 7.72
C LYS A 397 -22.21 8.30 8.12
N MET A 398 -22.18 7.84 9.36
CA MET A 398 -23.16 6.93 9.94
C MET A 398 -23.86 7.58 11.12
N VAL A 399 -24.95 6.97 11.55
CA VAL A 399 -25.67 7.35 12.78
C VAL A 399 -25.71 6.12 13.68
N SER A 400 -25.21 6.26 14.89
CA SER A 400 -25.24 5.17 15.87
C SER A 400 -26.65 4.91 16.40
N LYS A 401 -26.83 3.80 17.08
CA LYS A 401 -28.10 3.48 17.76
C LYS A 401 -28.52 4.53 18.79
N ALA A 402 -27.56 5.28 19.31
CA ALA A 402 -27.80 6.40 20.23
C ALA A 402 -28.10 7.73 19.51
N GLY A 403 -28.17 7.74 18.18
CA GLY A 403 -28.39 8.95 17.36
C GLY A 403 -27.16 9.81 17.15
N VAL A 404 -25.96 9.33 17.52
CA VAL A 404 -24.71 10.06 17.34
C VAL A 404 -24.24 9.92 15.88
N LYS A 405 -23.99 11.06 15.23
CA LYS A 405 -23.39 11.09 13.89
C LYS A 405 -21.88 10.93 14.00
N TYR A 406 -21.31 10.03 13.22
CA TYR A 406 -19.87 9.77 13.20
C TYR A 406 -19.41 9.33 11.80
N THR A 407 -18.13 9.45 11.52
CA THR A 407 -17.50 8.84 10.32
C THR A 407 -17.10 7.41 10.68
N SER A 408 -17.58 6.44 9.90
CA SER A 408 -17.22 5.04 10.10
C SER A 408 -15.71 4.84 9.85
N HIS A 409 -15.05 4.15 10.76
CA HIS A 409 -13.66 3.71 10.58
C HIS A 409 -13.56 2.22 10.23
N PHE A 410 -14.66 1.62 9.85
CA PHE A 410 -14.70 0.31 9.20
C PHE A 410 -14.41 0.49 7.70
N GLN A 411 -13.14 0.53 7.34
CA GLN A 411 -12.69 0.73 5.97
C GLN A 411 -13.02 -0.51 5.12
N THR A 412 -14.16 -0.47 4.45
CA THR A 412 -14.66 -1.61 3.68
C THR A 412 -15.36 -1.15 2.40
N SER A 413 -15.81 -2.09 1.58
CA SER A 413 -16.58 -1.79 0.38
C SER A 413 -17.89 -1.07 0.70
N PRO A 414 -18.34 -0.12 -0.12
CA PRO A 414 -19.61 0.61 0.03
C PRO A 414 -20.81 -0.28 0.31
N LYS A 415 -20.85 -1.45 -0.28
CA LYS A 415 -21.90 -2.45 -0.10
C LYS A 415 -22.14 -2.80 1.39
N TYR A 416 -21.08 -2.86 2.18
CA TYR A 416 -21.18 -3.26 3.60
C TYR A 416 -21.53 -2.09 4.52
N HIS A 417 -21.51 -0.87 4.02
CA HIS A 417 -22.06 0.31 4.69
C HIS A 417 -23.53 0.55 4.35
N GLY A 418 -24.04 -0.12 3.31
CA GLY A 418 -25.30 0.18 2.67
C GLY A 418 -25.16 1.30 1.63
N TYR A 419 -25.75 1.09 0.46
CA TYR A 419 -25.68 2.07 -0.61
C TYR A 419 -26.38 3.39 -0.27
N GLU A 420 -27.33 3.37 0.66
CA GLU A 420 -28.01 4.54 1.21
C GLU A 420 -27.06 5.51 1.90
N ASN A 421 -26.01 4.99 2.51
CA ASN A 421 -25.01 5.78 3.21
C ASN A 421 -23.82 6.16 2.33
N THR A 422 -23.76 5.66 1.12
CA THR A 422 -22.63 5.84 0.18
C THR A 422 -23.11 6.38 -1.16
N CYS A 423 -23.45 5.54 -2.11
CA CYS A 423 -23.81 5.95 -3.48
C CYS A 423 -25.03 6.88 -3.54
N LEU A 424 -26.09 6.57 -2.77
CA LEU A 424 -27.35 7.27 -2.85
C LEU A 424 -27.31 8.66 -2.18
N VAL A 425 -26.24 8.97 -1.45
CA VAL A 425 -26.01 10.33 -0.91
C VAL A 425 -25.85 11.36 -2.03
N CYS A 426 -25.28 10.95 -3.17
CA CYS A 426 -25.10 11.80 -4.36
C CYS A 426 -26.01 11.39 -5.52
N HIS A 427 -26.42 10.13 -5.60
CA HIS A 427 -27.30 9.56 -6.62
C HIS A 427 -28.67 9.30 -6.03
N ASP A 428 -29.38 10.37 -5.66
CA ASP A 428 -30.68 10.31 -4.97
C ASP A 428 -31.82 9.74 -5.80
N ASP A 429 -31.65 9.69 -7.13
CA ASP A 429 -32.56 9.03 -8.08
C ASP A 429 -32.31 7.52 -8.25
N TRP A 430 -31.29 6.96 -7.57
CA TRP A 430 -30.96 5.53 -7.68
C TRP A 430 -31.62 4.73 -6.57
N THR A 431 -31.74 3.42 -6.83
CA THR A 431 -32.03 2.42 -5.81
C THR A 431 -30.76 1.66 -5.44
N PRO A 432 -30.72 0.97 -4.29
CA PRO A 432 -29.58 0.11 -3.93
C PRO A 432 -29.26 -0.93 -5.01
N GLU A 433 -30.27 -1.50 -5.65
CA GLU A 433 -30.11 -2.50 -6.72
C GLU A 433 -29.48 -1.88 -7.97
N ARG A 434 -29.84 -0.64 -8.30
CA ARG A 434 -29.22 0.09 -9.41
C ARG A 434 -27.76 0.40 -9.12
N ALA A 435 -27.43 0.78 -7.90
CA ALA A 435 -26.05 1.01 -7.48
C ALA A 435 -25.22 -0.28 -7.60
N ASP A 436 -25.71 -1.39 -7.05
CA ASP A 436 -25.07 -2.69 -7.12
C ASP A 436 -24.85 -3.15 -8.57
N TYR A 437 -25.90 -3.08 -9.39
CA TYR A 437 -25.83 -3.39 -10.82
C TYR A 437 -24.78 -2.56 -11.55
N THR A 438 -24.74 -1.24 -11.31
CA THR A 438 -23.81 -0.32 -11.97
C THR A 438 -22.36 -0.66 -11.61
N ILE A 439 -22.08 -0.92 -10.34
CA ILE A 439 -20.75 -1.34 -9.88
C ILE A 439 -20.33 -2.64 -10.59
N HIS A 440 -21.19 -3.64 -10.59
CA HIS A 440 -20.90 -4.92 -11.23
C HIS A 440 -20.74 -4.81 -12.75
N ALA A 441 -21.55 -3.99 -13.41
CA ALA A 441 -21.44 -3.76 -14.85
C ALA A 441 -20.08 -3.12 -15.23
N ILE A 442 -19.64 -2.12 -14.49
CA ILE A 442 -18.32 -1.48 -14.69
C ILE A 442 -17.20 -2.48 -14.46
N LYS A 443 -17.22 -3.19 -13.34
CA LYS A 443 -16.20 -4.19 -13.02
C LYS A 443 -16.11 -5.29 -14.07
N ASN A 444 -17.22 -5.82 -14.51
CA ASN A 444 -17.27 -6.86 -15.54
C ASN A 444 -16.77 -6.36 -16.89
N TYR A 445 -17.08 -5.10 -17.25
CA TYR A 445 -16.54 -4.48 -18.45
C TYR A 445 -15.01 -4.41 -18.40
N VAL A 446 -14.44 -3.93 -17.29
CA VAL A 446 -12.98 -3.80 -17.15
C VAL A 446 -12.31 -5.18 -17.09
N ARG A 447 -12.87 -6.14 -16.36
CA ARG A 447 -12.38 -7.54 -16.36
C ARG A 447 -12.32 -8.12 -17.78
N GLY A 448 -13.34 -7.86 -18.60
CA GLY A 448 -13.32 -8.25 -20.01
C GLY A 448 -12.19 -7.62 -20.81
N LYS A 449 -11.82 -6.39 -20.50
CA LYS A 449 -10.66 -5.70 -21.11
C LYS A 449 -9.33 -6.27 -20.62
N ILE A 450 -9.22 -6.54 -19.33
CA ILE A 450 -8.03 -7.21 -18.72
C ILE A 450 -7.80 -8.55 -19.42
N ASN A 451 -8.83 -9.38 -19.58
CA ASN A 451 -8.71 -10.69 -20.23
C ASN A 451 -8.28 -10.57 -21.69
N LYS A 452 -8.71 -9.53 -22.40
CA LYS A 452 -8.26 -9.30 -23.78
C LYS A 452 -6.80 -8.87 -23.85
N ALA A 453 -6.36 -8.00 -22.96
CA ALA A 453 -4.97 -7.58 -22.88
C ALA A 453 -4.08 -8.77 -22.51
N GLU A 454 -4.49 -9.58 -21.55
CA GLU A 454 -3.84 -10.84 -21.18
C GLU A 454 -3.65 -11.79 -22.37
N PHE A 455 -4.70 -11.95 -23.19
CA PHE A 455 -4.60 -12.77 -24.38
C PHE A 455 -3.46 -12.33 -25.31
N TRP A 456 -3.41 -11.05 -25.65
CA TRP A 456 -2.39 -10.53 -26.55
C TRP A 456 -0.99 -10.56 -25.94
N LEU A 457 -0.88 -10.35 -24.62
CA LEU A 457 0.38 -10.45 -23.91
C LEU A 457 0.91 -11.89 -23.92
N ALA A 458 0.04 -12.89 -23.75
CA ALA A 458 0.41 -14.30 -23.85
C ALA A 458 0.89 -14.66 -25.27
N GLU A 459 0.16 -14.21 -26.30
CA GLU A 459 0.56 -14.41 -27.70
C GLU A 459 1.91 -13.76 -28.03
N LEU A 460 2.18 -12.59 -27.45
CA LEU A 460 3.48 -11.92 -27.60
C LEU A 460 4.63 -12.78 -27.04
N ILE A 461 4.44 -13.31 -25.81
CA ILE A 461 5.45 -14.14 -25.16
C ILE A 461 5.71 -15.43 -25.94
N ASP A 462 4.65 -16.11 -26.37
CA ASP A 462 4.78 -17.35 -27.14
C ASP A 462 5.41 -17.11 -28.52
N THR A 463 5.05 -16.01 -29.17
CA THR A 463 5.66 -15.63 -30.45
C THR A 463 7.15 -15.28 -30.27
N PHE A 464 7.49 -14.62 -29.16
CA PHE A 464 8.89 -14.33 -28.81
C PHE A 464 9.71 -15.61 -28.66
N VAL A 465 9.19 -16.61 -27.98
CA VAL A 465 9.89 -17.90 -27.83
C VAL A 465 10.13 -18.55 -29.19
N ARG A 466 9.08 -18.60 -30.05
CA ARG A 466 9.21 -19.15 -31.42
C ARG A 466 10.28 -18.40 -32.24
N ALA A 467 10.33 -17.09 -32.14
CA ALA A 467 11.33 -16.28 -32.83
C ALA A 467 12.74 -16.54 -32.31
N LYS A 468 12.91 -16.62 -31.00
CA LYS A 468 14.18 -16.93 -30.35
C LYS A 468 14.70 -18.32 -30.77
N ASP A 469 13.84 -19.34 -30.75
CA ASP A 469 14.21 -20.72 -31.15
C ASP A 469 14.62 -20.82 -32.63
N LEU A 470 14.05 -19.96 -33.49
CA LEU A 470 14.44 -19.87 -34.90
C LEU A 470 15.72 -19.04 -35.15
N GLY A 471 16.27 -18.41 -34.12
CA GLY A 471 17.47 -17.57 -34.24
C GLY A 471 17.21 -16.24 -34.94
N VAL A 472 16.06 -15.62 -34.64
CA VAL A 472 15.78 -14.21 -35.03
C VAL A 472 16.85 -13.30 -34.42
N PRO A 473 17.35 -12.27 -35.14
CA PRO A 473 18.38 -11.38 -34.63
C PRO A 473 18.03 -10.71 -33.31
N GLU A 474 19.04 -10.62 -32.43
CA GLU A 474 18.87 -9.99 -31.10
C GLU A 474 18.38 -8.54 -31.17
N SER A 475 18.71 -7.80 -32.22
CA SER A 475 18.20 -6.44 -32.41
C SER A 475 16.68 -6.36 -32.50
N VAL A 476 16.04 -7.37 -33.12
CA VAL A 476 14.56 -7.47 -33.16
C VAL A 476 14.03 -7.87 -31.79
N LEU A 477 14.66 -8.88 -31.15
CA LEU A 477 14.24 -9.35 -29.84
C LEU A 477 14.34 -8.23 -28.79
N ALA A 478 15.38 -7.40 -28.84
CA ALA A 478 15.57 -6.26 -27.95
C ALA A 478 14.46 -5.18 -28.13
N GLU A 479 14.04 -4.91 -29.37
CA GLU A 479 12.93 -3.99 -29.61
C GLU A 479 11.60 -4.55 -29.06
N VAL A 480 11.37 -5.83 -29.27
CA VAL A 480 10.14 -6.49 -28.77
C VAL A 480 10.10 -6.54 -27.24
N ARG A 481 11.24 -6.61 -26.55
CA ARG A 481 11.27 -6.51 -25.08
C ARG A 481 10.71 -5.18 -24.59
N LYS A 482 10.94 -4.07 -25.29
CA LYS A 482 10.34 -2.77 -24.94
C LYS A 482 8.81 -2.83 -25.05
N HIS A 483 8.31 -3.40 -26.15
CA HIS A 483 6.86 -3.62 -26.29
C HIS A 483 6.29 -4.50 -25.18
N HIS A 484 7.02 -5.53 -24.78
CA HIS A 484 6.61 -6.40 -23.68
C HIS A 484 6.57 -5.65 -22.34
N THR A 485 7.58 -4.85 -22.02
CA THR A 485 7.61 -4.02 -20.80
C THR A 485 6.38 -3.11 -20.75
N GLU A 486 6.12 -2.38 -21.83
CA GLU A 486 4.95 -1.48 -21.91
C GLU A 486 3.64 -2.25 -21.77
N ALA A 487 3.47 -3.32 -22.54
CA ALA A 487 2.26 -4.12 -22.51
C ALA A 487 1.98 -4.71 -21.12
N ASN A 488 3.02 -5.21 -20.47
CA ASN A 488 2.90 -5.82 -19.14
C ASN A 488 2.52 -4.79 -18.08
N THR A 489 3.20 -3.65 -18.02
CA THR A 489 2.90 -2.60 -17.05
C THR A 489 1.46 -2.13 -17.15
N HIS A 490 1.00 -1.82 -18.37
CA HIS A 490 -0.36 -1.36 -18.62
C HIS A 490 -1.44 -2.41 -18.39
N TRP A 491 -1.11 -3.69 -18.42
CA TRP A 491 -2.00 -4.77 -18.04
C TRP A 491 -1.96 -5.05 -16.53
N GLU A 492 -0.76 -5.17 -15.95
CA GLU A 492 -0.57 -5.51 -14.55
C GLU A 492 -1.15 -4.44 -13.61
N TRP A 493 -1.11 -3.16 -14.02
CA TRP A 493 -1.69 -2.04 -13.29
C TRP A 493 -3.15 -2.29 -12.91
N TRP A 494 -3.95 -2.76 -13.86
CA TRP A 494 -5.38 -3.03 -13.66
C TRP A 494 -5.68 -4.39 -13.03
N VAL A 495 -4.75 -5.30 -13.09
CA VAL A 495 -4.83 -6.55 -12.32
C VAL A 495 -4.46 -6.31 -10.87
N ALA A 496 -3.54 -5.40 -10.61
CA ALA A 496 -3.02 -5.10 -9.28
C ALA A 496 -3.96 -4.22 -8.45
N GLU A 497 -4.61 -3.21 -9.05
CA GLU A 497 -5.53 -2.34 -8.33
C GLU A 497 -6.76 -3.11 -7.82
N ASN A 498 -7.36 -2.65 -6.71
CA ASN A 498 -8.33 -3.44 -5.96
C ASN A 498 -9.79 -3.16 -6.29
N SER A 499 -10.09 -2.22 -7.21
CA SER A 499 -11.47 -1.88 -7.57
C SER A 499 -12.02 -2.62 -8.79
N ASP A 500 -11.19 -3.43 -9.47
CA ASP A 500 -11.51 -4.00 -10.78
C ASP A 500 -11.88 -2.91 -11.82
N GLY A 501 -11.17 -1.76 -11.75
CA GLY A 501 -11.35 -0.61 -12.63
C GLY A 501 -12.53 0.29 -12.30
N PHE A 502 -13.25 0.03 -11.21
CA PHE A 502 -14.40 0.86 -10.81
C PHE A 502 -14.00 2.31 -10.50
N HIS A 503 -12.83 2.52 -9.93
CA HIS A 503 -12.35 3.86 -9.59
C HIS A 503 -12.15 4.76 -10.81
N ASN A 504 -11.75 4.20 -11.98
CA ASN A 504 -11.56 4.96 -13.21
C ASN A 504 -11.67 4.07 -14.46
N PRO A 505 -12.89 3.71 -14.87
CA PRO A 505 -13.09 2.82 -16.01
C PRO A 505 -12.65 3.41 -17.36
N GLU A 506 -12.62 4.73 -17.49
CA GLU A 506 -12.12 5.40 -18.68
C GLU A 506 -10.61 5.21 -18.83
N GLN A 507 -9.84 5.45 -17.78
CA GLN A 507 -8.40 5.23 -17.79
C GLN A 507 -8.07 3.73 -17.98
N ALA A 508 -8.87 2.82 -17.37
CA ALA A 508 -8.73 1.39 -17.57
C ALA A 508 -8.87 1.00 -19.04
N ARG A 509 -9.89 1.55 -19.70
CA ARG A 509 -10.14 1.28 -21.13
C ARG A 509 -8.98 1.72 -22.00
N GLU A 510 -8.44 2.90 -21.75
CA GLU A 510 -7.35 3.49 -22.53
C GLU A 510 -6.04 2.73 -22.30
N SER A 511 -5.67 2.52 -21.06
CA SER A 511 -4.45 1.81 -20.68
C SER A 511 -4.44 0.36 -21.17
N LEU A 512 -5.53 -0.39 -21.00
CA LEU A 512 -5.64 -1.76 -21.50
C LEU A 512 -5.66 -1.84 -23.04
N ALA A 513 -6.22 -0.83 -23.73
CA ALA A 513 -6.10 -0.74 -25.17
C ALA A 513 -4.64 -0.50 -25.61
N TYR A 514 -3.90 0.32 -24.88
CA TYR A 514 -2.48 0.53 -25.13
C TYR A 514 -1.68 -0.76 -24.92
N SER A 515 -1.92 -1.49 -23.83
CA SER A 515 -1.32 -2.82 -23.59
C SER A 515 -1.52 -3.78 -24.78
N MET A 516 -2.76 -3.89 -25.28
CA MET A 516 -3.06 -4.71 -26.45
C MET A 516 -2.30 -4.24 -27.70
N THR A 517 -2.24 -2.93 -27.93
CA THR A 517 -1.53 -2.35 -29.07
C THR A 517 -0.03 -2.66 -29.02
N GLN A 518 0.59 -2.50 -27.88
CA GLN A 518 2.00 -2.84 -27.69
C GLN A 518 2.27 -4.32 -27.94
N SER A 519 1.43 -5.20 -27.40
CA SER A 519 1.54 -6.65 -27.65
C SER A 519 1.44 -6.99 -29.14
N GLN A 520 0.47 -6.42 -29.84
CA GLN A 520 0.25 -6.65 -31.28
C GLN A 520 1.39 -6.12 -32.15
N GLN A 521 1.97 -4.97 -31.80
CA GLN A 521 3.13 -4.41 -32.49
C GLN A 521 4.36 -5.30 -32.31
N GLY A 522 4.61 -5.78 -31.09
CA GLY A 522 5.68 -6.75 -30.84
C GLY A 522 5.49 -8.05 -31.62
N ILE A 523 4.28 -8.59 -31.67
CA ILE A 523 3.94 -9.79 -32.44
C ILE A 523 4.22 -9.56 -33.94
N ALA A 524 3.79 -8.42 -34.50
CA ALA A 524 3.99 -8.11 -35.91
C ALA A 524 5.50 -8.05 -36.28
N LEU A 525 6.32 -7.46 -35.41
CA LEU A 525 7.78 -7.43 -35.61
C LEU A 525 8.37 -8.85 -35.59
N LEU A 526 7.93 -9.69 -34.66
CA LEU A 526 8.40 -11.07 -34.55
C LEU A 526 7.99 -11.92 -35.76
N GLU A 527 6.73 -11.86 -36.16
CA GLU A 527 6.22 -12.65 -37.30
C GLU A 527 6.94 -12.29 -38.61
N LYS A 528 7.19 -10.99 -38.84
CA LYS A 528 8.00 -10.55 -39.99
C LYS A 528 9.41 -11.14 -39.94
N ALA A 529 10.07 -11.06 -38.80
CA ALA A 529 11.43 -11.58 -38.64
C ALA A 529 11.48 -13.13 -38.74
N ILE A 530 10.48 -13.82 -38.22
CA ILE A 530 10.31 -15.27 -38.36
C ILE A 530 10.21 -15.66 -39.84
N GLU A 531 9.38 -14.94 -40.62
CA GLU A 531 9.24 -15.22 -42.05
C GLU A 531 10.55 -15.00 -42.82
N GLU A 532 11.22 -13.89 -42.56
CA GLU A 532 12.54 -13.59 -43.15
C GLU A 532 13.56 -14.69 -42.83
N ARG A 533 13.59 -15.13 -41.59
CA ARG A 533 14.52 -16.19 -41.13
C ARG A 533 14.21 -17.55 -41.79
N ARG A 534 12.94 -17.90 -41.92
CA ARG A 534 12.51 -19.12 -42.63
C ARG A 534 12.93 -19.11 -44.11
N LYS A 535 12.77 -17.98 -44.81
CA LYS A 535 13.22 -17.77 -46.18
C LYS A 535 14.73 -17.91 -46.30
N ALA A 536 15.49 -17.39 -45.35
CA ALA A 536 16.96 -17.52 -45.33
C ALA A 536 17.41 -18.97 -45.15
N ILE A 537 16.79 -19.69 -44.21
CA ILE A 537 17.06 -21.12 -43.97
C ILE A 537 16.73 -21.97 -45.21
N ALA A 538 15.59 -21.68 -45.88
CA ALA A 538 15.19 -22.42 -47.07
C ALA A 538 16.17 -22.21 -48.27
N LYS A 539 16.84 -21.06 -48.34
CA LYS A 539 17.89 -20.81 -49.38
C LYS A 539 19.22 -21.51 -49.11
N LEU A 540 19.45 -21.97 -47.89
CA LEU A 540 20.67 -22.71 -47.50
C LEU A 540 20.53 -24.23 -47.67
N ARG A 541 19.32 -24.69 -47.88
CA ARG A 541 18.99 -26.08 -48.24
C ARG A 541 18.87 -26.25 -49.75
#